data_640a2ef1adb12187dd76b4b788582b9d
#
_entry.id   640a2ef1adb12187dd76b4b788582b9d
#
_cell.length_a   1.000
_cell.length_b   1.000
_cell.length_c   1.000
_cell.angle_alpha   90.00
_cell.angle_beta   90.00
_cell.angle_gamma   90.00
#
_symmetry.space_group_name_H-M   'P 1'
#
loop_
_entity.id
_entity.type
_entity.pdbx_description
1 polymer ?
#
loop_
_entity_poly.entity_id
_entity_poly.type
_entity_poly.pdbx_seq_one_letter_code
_entity_poly.pdbx_strand_id
1 'polypeptide(L)'
;MKITDDHINEFKENGAVLLKGAFSEYVDCARMAIEENIEKPSWRERTYRPDDGGQAFFQDYVVWNQFDGYRNLVKNSKMSEIAANLMNSNCARIFHDHILVKEPGNSVVTPWHQDQPYYLCQGEQTVSFWVPLDYIPRDRSIEYIAGSHAWDKNFKPQRFDGSDLFEGDKSEVVPNVDTMRDQFNIIGWEMEPGDAVAFHFRTLHGAPANSSKSRRRVISIRWVGDDATFVKRLGPTSPSFPELTFEDGEPFAGEDFPILFVKNKIE
;
A
#
# COMPACT_ATOMS: atom_id res chain seq x y z
N MET A 1 3.03 -17.07 9.75
CA MET A 1 2.02 -17.70 8.85
C MET A 1 2.72 -18.33 7.64
N LYS A 2 2.18 -19.43 7.08
CA LYS A 2 2.62 -20.00 5.79
C LYS A 2 1.55 -19.69 4.74
N ILE A 3 1.95 -19.14 3.60
CA ILE A 3 1.04 -18.92 2.48
C ILE A 3 0.64 -20.25 1.83
N THR A 4 -0.61 -20.37 1.37
CA THR A 4 -1.17 -21.55 0.70
C THR A 4 -1.42 -21.26 -0.77
N ASP A 5 -1.62 -22.30 -1.57
CA ASP A 5 -2.01 -22.16 -2.98
C ASP A 5 -3.34 -21.40 -3.14
N ASP A 6 -4.28 -21.56 -2.19
CA ASP A 6 -5.54 -20.82 -2.21
C ASP A 6 -5.30 -19.31 -2.08
N HIS A 7 -4.40 -18.86 -1.19
CA HIS A 7 -4.04 -17.44 -1.08
C HIS A 7 -3.42 -16.91 -2.39
N ILE A 8 -2.58 -17.72 -3.04
CA ILE A 8 -1.94 -17.33 -4.32
C ILE A 8 -2.99 -17.23 -5.43
N ASN A 9 -3.91 -18.19 -5.50
CA ASN A 9 -4.99 -18.19 -6.48
C ASN A 9 -5.95 -17.02 -6.26
N GLU A 10 -6.36 -16.75 -5.01
CA GLU A 10 -7.22 -15.62 -4.67
C GLU A 10 -6.55 -14.28 -5.03
N PHE A 11 -5.28 -14.10 -4.73
CA PHE A 11 -4.52 -12.91 -5.14
C PHE A 11 -4.49 -12.76 -6.66
N LYS A 12 -4.23 -13.84 -7.38
CA LYS A 12 -4.17 -13.85 -8.85
C LYS A 12 -5.52 -13.55 -9.50
N GLU A 13 -6.62 -14.05 -8.93
CA GLU A 13 -7.96 -13.87 -9.48
C GLU A 13 -8.55 -12.51 -9.12
N ASN A 14 -8.46 -12.13 -7.85
CA ASN A 14 -9.12 -10.93 -7.32
C ASN A 14 -8.20 -9.70 -7.31
N GLY A 15 -6.88 -9.88 -7.38
CA GLY A 15 -5.92 -8.82 -7.17
C GLY A 15 -5.78 -8.40 -5.71
N ALA A 16 -6.45 -9.09 -4.79
CA ALA A 16 -6.35 -8.85 -3.35
C ALA A 16 -6.71 -10.13 -2.58
N VAL A 17 -6.06 -10.36 -1.43
CA VAL A 17 -6.29 -11.52 -0.55
C VAL A 17 -6.07 -11.16 0.92
N LEU A 18 -6.91 -11.69 1.81
CA LEU A 18 -6.74 -11.55 3.26
C LEU A 18 -5.79 -12.62 3.81
N LEU A 19 -4.81 -12.19 4.59
CA LEU A 19 -3.84 -13.02 5.29
C LEU A 19 -4.06 -12.86 6.81
N LYS A 20 -4.83 -13.75 7.42
CA LYS A 20 -5.18 -13.67 8.83
C LYS A 20 -3.99 -13.94 9.75
N GLY A 21 -3.79 -13.06 10.72
CA GLY A 21 -2.77 -13.18 11.76
C GLY A 21 -1.33 -13.17 11.22
N ALA A 22 -1.12 -12.74 9.96
CA ALA A 22 0.18 -12.87 9.30
C ALA A 22 1.32 -12.16 10.04
N PHE A 23 1.00 -11.05 10.71
CA PHE A 23 1.97 -10.18 11.37
C PHE A 23 1.60 -9.81 12.81
N SER A 24 0.75 -10.60 13.49
CA SER A 24 0.26 -10.31 14.83
C SER A 24 1.37 -10.13 15.88
N GLU A 25 2.46 -10.87 15.77
CA GLU A 25 3.63 -10.76 16.66
C GLU A 25 4.38 -9.43 16.56
N TYR A 26 4.16 -8.65 15.48
CA TYR A 26 4.82 -7.38 15.23
C TYR A 26 3.96 -6.15 15.61
N VAL A 27 2.71 -6.35 16.01
CA VAL A 27 1.74 -5.26 16.24
C VAL A 27 2.24 -4.27 17.30
N ASP A 28 2.72 -4.75 18.44
CA ASP A 28 3.09 -3.85 19.53
C ASP A 28 4.34 -3.03 19.21
N CYS A 29 5.37 -3.64 18.61
CA CYS A 29 6.55 -2.89 18.19
C CYS A 29 6.24 -1.90 17.07
N ALA A 30 5.34 -2.25 16.15
CA ALA A 30 4.89 -1.36 15.11
C ALA A 30 4.05 -0.17 15.63
N ARG A 31 3.21 -0.40 16.64
CA ARG A 31 2.49 0.68 17.34
C ARG A 31 3.45 1.66 18.01
N MET A 32 4.48 1.18 18.71
CA MET A 32 5.49 2.05 19.31
C MET A 32 6.21 2.88 18.25
N ALA A 33 6.59 2.26 17.14
CA ALA A 33 7.25 2.97 16.05
C ALA A 33 6.35 4.06 15.41
N ILE A 34 5.03 3.87 15.37
CA ILE A 34 4.10 4.91 14.92
C ILE A 34 4.12 6.12 15.86
N GLU A 35 4.10 5.92 17.17
CA GLU A 35 4.16 7.04 18.12
C GLU A 35 5.51 7.79 18.00
N GLU A 36 6.62 7.08 17.85
CA GLU A 36 7.92 7.69 17.60
C GLU A 36 7.96 8.46 16.27
N ASN A 37 7.34 7.91 15.23
CA ASN A 37 7.28 8.55 13.91
C ASN A 37 6.41 9.83 13.93
N ILE A 38 5.31 9.83 14.67
CA ILE A 38 4.47 11.03 14.84
C ILE A 38 5.27 12.14 15.56
N GLU A 39 6.10 11.79 16.55
CA GLU A 39 6.96 12.73 17.26
C GLU A 39 8.14 13.24 16.41
N LYS A 40 8.63 12.40 15.51
CA LYS A 40 9.80 12.68 14.65
C LYS A 40 9.49 12.33 13.18
N PRO A 41 8.60 13.08 12.54
CA PRO A 41 8.20 12.78 11.15
C PRO A 41 9.36 13.01 10.17
N SER A 42 9.32 12.27 9.06
CA SER A 42 10.27 12.48 7.98
C SER A 42 9.96 13.76 7.19
N TRP A 43 10.87 14.16 6.30
CA TRP A 43 10.59 15.26 5.38
C TRP A 43 9.47 14.92 4.35
N ARG A 44 9.12 13.64 4.22
CA ARG A 44 8.03 13.15 3.35
C ARG A 44 6.67 13.14 4.05
N GLU A 45 6.60 13.56 5.29
CA GLU A 45 5.33 13.64 6.04
C GLU A 45 4.29 14.49 5.29
N ARG A 46 3.04 14.02 5.31
CA ARG A 46 1.87 14.65 4.67
C ARG A 46 0.64 14.51 5.57
N THR A 47 0.62 15.25 6.67
CA THR A 47 -0.57 15.28 7.52
C THR A 47 -1.66 16.14 6.89
N TYR A 48 -2.75 15.50 6.54
CA TYR A 48 -3.94 16.20 6.10
C TYR A 48 -4.79 16.64 7.30
N ARG A 49 -5.17 17.92 7.34
CA ARG A 49 -6.09 18.50 8.34
C ARG A 49 -7.27 19.08 7.59
N PRO A 50 -8.50 18.53 7.82
CA PRO A 50 -9.69 19.06 7.17
C PRO A 50 -9.94 20.53 7.56
N ASP A 51 -10.39 21.35 6.59
CA ASP A 51 -10.69 22.79 6.81
C ASP A 51 -11.86 23.01 7.77
N ASP A 52 -12.73 22.00 7.96
CA ASP A 52 -13.86 22.02 8.88
C ASP A 52 -13.47 21.80 10.36
N GLY A 53 -12.17 21.77 10.66
CA GLY A 53 -11.66 21.49 12.00
C GLY A 53 -11.68 20.01 12.39
N GLY A 54 -11.89 19.11 11.44
CA GLY A 54 -11.86 17.67 11.63
C GLY A 54 -10.49 17.15 12.10
N GLN A 55 -10.48 15.92 12.58
CA GLN A 55 -9.28 15.29 13.13
C GLN A 55 -8.22 15.01 12.05
N ALA A 56 -6.96 15.02 12.45
CA ALA A 56 -5.83 14.84 11.55
C ALA A 56 -5.79 13.43 10.92
N PHE A 57 -5.32 13.37 9.69
CA PHE A 57 -4.88 12.16 9.02
C PHE A 57 -3.38 12.24 8.81
N PHE A 58 -2.61 11.65 9.72
CA PHE A 58 -1.16 11.61 9.64
C PHE A 58 -0.73 10.58 8.59
N GLN A 59 0.21 10.97 7.75
CA GLN A 59 0.84 10.11 6.75
C GLN A 59 2.33 10.39 6.71
N ASP A 60 3.14 9.33 6.65
CA ASP A 60 4.58 9.42 6.39
C ASP A 60 5.02 8.29 5.46
N TYR A 61 6.14 8.48 4.77
CA TYR A 61 6.59 7.59 3.71
C TYR A 61 8.09 7.32 3.81
N VAL A 62 8.51 6.13 3.37
CA VAL A 62 9.92 5.74 3.25
C VAL A 62 10.65 5.84 4.60
N VAL A 63 9.99 5.39 5.66
CA VAL A 63 10.48 5.45 7.04
C VAL A 63 10.77 4.06 7.64
N TRP A 64 10.53 2.98 6.89
CA TRP A 64 10.65 1.59 7.36
C TRP A 64 12.01 1.28 8.01
N ASN A 65 13.10 1.92 7.56
CA ASN A 65 14.44 1.69 8.09
C ASN A 65 14.87 2.74 9.14
N GLN A 66 14.01 3.71 9.47
CA GLN A 66 14.32 4.75 10.46
C GLN A 66 13.92 4.34 11.86
N PHE A 67 12.83 3.58 12.02
CA PHE A 67 12.29 3.15 13.31
C PHE A 67 12.43 1.65 13.50
N ASP A 68 12.87 1.23 14.69
CA ASP A 68 13.17 -0.18 14.97
C ASP A 68 11.96 -1.10 14.81
N GLY A 69 10.77 -0.66 15.22
CA GLY A 69 9.55 -1.47 15.09
C GLY A 69 9.16 -1.72 13.65
N TYR A 70 9.31 -0.74 12.76
CA TYR A 70 9.06 -0.92 11.31
C TYR A 70 10.13 -1.81 10.68
N ARG A 71 11.40 -1.56 11.02
CA ARG A 71 12.52 -2.38 10.55
C ARG A 71 12.37 -3.84 10.95
N ASN A 72 11.91 -4.08 12.19
CA ASN A 72 11.64 -5.42 12.70
C ASN A 72 10.55 -6.12 11.87
N LEU A 73 9.42 -5.46 11.64
CA LEU A 73 8.34 -5.98 10.79
C LEU A 73 8.85 -6.30 9.37
N VAL A 74 9.57 -5.39 8.74
CA VAL A 74 10.03 -5.54 7.34
C VAL A 74 11.07 -6.64 7.18
N LYS A 75 12.09 -6.67 8.06
CA LYS A 75 13.26 -7.56 7.90
C LYS A 75 13.10 -8.93 8.55
N ASN A 76 12.36 -9.01 9.66
CA ASN A 76 12.32 -10.22 10.49
C ASN A 76 11.01 -11.01 10.34
N SER A 77 9.98 -10.42 9.75
CA SER A 77 8.78 -11.17 9.38
C SER A 77 8.98 -11.93 8.06
N LYS A 78 8.03 -12.80 7.74
CA LYS A 78 7.99 -13.50 6.45
C LYS A 78 7.38 -12.67 5.32
N MET A 79 7.23 -11.35 5.47
CA MET A 79 6.54 -10.51 4.49
C MET A 79 7.19 -10.56 3.11
N SER A 80 8.52 -10.49 3.04
CA SER A 80 9.26 -10.56 1.77
C SER A 80 9.13 -11.93 1.08
N GLU A 81 9.14 -13.04 1.84
CA GLU A 81 8.89 -14.38 1.31
C GLU A 81 7.46 -14.52 0.77
N ILE A 82 6.48 -14.03 1.52
CA ILE A 82 5.06 -14.02 1.11
C ILE A 82 4.90 -13.16 -0.15
N ALA A 83 5.52 -11.99 -0.21
CA ALA A 83 5.50 -11.10 -1.37
C ALA A 83 6.02 -11.81 -2.63
N ALA A 84 7.20 -12.43 -2.57
CA ALA A 84 7.78 -13.16 -3.69
C ALA A 84 6.87 -14.30 -4.19
N ASN A 85 6.21 -15.01 -3.27
CA ASN A 85 5.30 -16.09 -3.65
C ASN A 85 4.01 -15.57 -4.31
N LEU A 86 3.39 -14.51 -3.77
CA LEU A 86 2.20 -13.89 -4.36
C LEU A 86 2.48 -13.32 -5.76
N MET A 87 3.62 -12.66 -5.93
CA MET A 87 4.05 -12.09 -7.20
C MET A 87 4.55 -13.15 -8.20
N ASN A 88 4.72 -14.41 -7.76
CA ASN A 88 5.41 -15.44 -8.53
C ASN A 88 6.81 -14.97 -9.04
N SER A 89 7.54 -14.28 -8.18
CA SER A 89 8.87 -13.73 -8.43
C SER A 89 9.96 -14.57 -7.79
N ASN A 90 11.20 -14.51 -8.30
CA ASN A 90 12.37 -15.14 -7.68
C ASN A 90 12.95 -14.31 -6.54
N CYS A 91 12.63 -13.02 -6.49
CA CYS A 91 13.03 -12.16 -5.39
C CYS A 91 11.88 -11.27 -4.91
N ALA A 92 12.04 -10.67 -3.73
CA ALA A 92 11.22 -9.56 -3.27
C ALA A 92 12.13 -8.42 -2.84
N ARG A 93 11.91 -7.28 -3.44
CA ARG A 93 12.57 -6.02 -3.18
C ARG A 93 11.58 -5.10 -2.49
N ILE A 94 11.95 -4.51 -1.37
CA ILE A 94 11.12 -3.47 -0.77
C ILE A 94 11.17 -2.23 -1.67
N PHE A 95 9.98 -1.69 -1.97
CA PHE A 95 9.86 -0.47 -2.76
C PHE A 95 9.71 0.75 -1.85
N HIS A 96 8.69 0.79 -1.02
CA HIS A 96 8.52 1.78 0.04
C HIS A 96 7.45 1.35 1.04
N ASP A 97 7.37 2.08 2.14
CA ASP A 97 6.29 2.02 3.12
C ASP A 97 5.46 3.30 3.13
N HIS A 98 4.25 3.19 3.66
CA HIS A 98 3.33 4.30 3.89
C HIS A 98 2.64 4.09 5.24
N ILE A 99 2.89 4.98 6.16
CA ILE A 99 2.26 5.02 7.48
C ILE A 99 0.98 5.84 7.38
N LEU A 100 -0.11 5.32 7.92
CA LEU A 100 -1.46 5.89 7.81
C LEU A 100 -2.13 5.88 9.18
N VAL A 101 -2.35 7.06 9.76
CA VAL A 101 -3.01 7.18 11.06
C VAL A 101 -4.19 8.14 10.95
N LYS A 102 -5.41 7.60 10.97
CA LYS A 102 -6.63 8.39 11.05
C LYS A 102 -7.09 8.47 12.51
N GLU A 103 -7.10 9.67 13.06
CA GLU A 103 -7.59 9.91 14.41
C GLU A 103 -9.10 9.63 14.53
N PRO A 104 -9.62 9.39 15.76
CA PRO A 104 -11.04 9.18 15.99
C PRO A 104 -11.89 10.34 15.42
N GLY A 105 -12.91 10.01 14.63
CA GLY A 105 -13.77 11.01 13.99
C GLY A 105 -13.15 11.72 12.79
N ASN A 106 -12.03 11.19 12.24
CA ASN A 106 -11.47 11.74 11.01
C ASN A 106 -12.42 11.53 9.82
N SER A 107 -12.79 12.63 9.14
CA SER A 107 -13.76 12.64 8.02
C SER A 107 -13.15 12.33 6.65
N VAL A 108 -11.83 12.21 6.56
CA VAL A 108 -11.15 12.04 5.27
C VAL A 108 -11.39 10.64 4.71
N VAL A 109 -12.04 10.59 3.57
CA VAL A 109 -12.16 9.39 2.73
C VAL A 109 -10.89 9.23 1.90
N THR A 110 -10.43 7.99 1.69
CA THR A 110 -9.42 7.69 0.67
C THR A 110 -10.17 7.35 -0.61
N PRO A 111 -10.12 8.20 -1.66
CA PRO A 111 -10.84 7.95 -2.90
C PRO A 111 -10.42 6.65 -3.56
N TRP A 112 -11.28 6.08 -4.40
CA TRP A 112 -10.95 4.93 -5.22
C TRP A 112 -9.80 5.25 -6.17
N HIS A 113 -8.74 4.44 -6.15
CA HIS A 113 -7.53 4.64 -6.94
C HIS A 113 -6.77 3.34 -7.16
N GLN A 114 -5.82 3.37 -8.06
CA GLN A 114 -4.75 2.38 -8.21
C GLN A 114 -3.46 2.96 -7.62
N ASP A 115 -2.62 2.14 -7.02
CA ASP A 115 -1.33 2.55 -6.50
C ASP A 115 -0.31 2.86 -7.62
N GLN A 116 -0.25 2.02 -8.64
CA GLN A 116 0.80 2.07 -9.67
C GLN A 116 0.95 3.43 -10.38
N PRO A 117 -0.12 4.15 -10.75
CA PRO A 117 0.01 5.45 -11.41
C PRO A 117 0.69 6.53 -10.57
N TYR A 118 0.66 6.40 -9.25
CA TYR A 118 1.33 7.34 -8.32
C TYR A 118 2.83 7.11 -8.22
N TYR A 119 3.32 5.94 -8.63
CA TYR A 119 4.69 5.47 -8.38
C TYR A 119 5.57 5.59 -9.61
N LEU A 120 6.87 5.73 -9.38
CA LEU A 120 7.90 5.65 -10.42
C LEU A 120 8.27 4.18 -10.73
N CYS A 121 7.29 3.30 -10.70
CA CYS A 121 7.45 1.86 -10.89
C CYS A 121 6.41 1.34 -11.89
N GLN A 122 6.85 0.45 -12.77
CA GLN A 122 6.00 -0.38 -13.61
C GLN A 122 6.45 -1.84 -13.54
N GLY A 123 5.56 -2.77 -13.82
CA GLY A 123 5.74 -4.21 -13.74
C GLY A 123 4.45 -4.90 -13.28
N GLU A 124 4.39 -6.22 -13.47
CA GLU A 124 3.28 -7.08 -13.02
C GLU A 124 3.57 -7.69 -11.65
N GLN A 125 4.84 -7.88 -11.31
CA GLN A 125 5.26 -8.47 -10.04
C GLN A 125 5.29 -7.40 -8.96
N THR A 126 4.10 -6.99 -8.52
CA THR A 126 3.91 -5.94 -7.51
C THR A 126 2.91 -6.37 -6.45
N VAL A 127 3.18 -6.04 -5.19
CA VAL A 127 2.25 -6.29 -4.08
C VAL A 127 2.39 -5.24 -2.97
N SER A 128 1.26 -4.72 -2.51
CA SER A 128 1.14 -3.92 -1.29
C SER A 128 0.58 -4.80 -0.16
N PHE A 129 1.15 -4.71 1.04
CA PHE A 129 0.51 -5.23 2.25
C PHE A 129 -0.09 -4.07 3.02
N TRP A 130 -1.36 -4.13 3.31
CA TRP A 130 -2.05 -3.20 4.18
C TRP A 130 -2.29 -3.89 5.53
N VAL A 131 -1.54 -3.49 6.57
CA VAL A 131 -1.47 -4.16 7.88
C VAL A 131 -2.10 -3.24 8.92
N PRO A 132 -3.35 -3.51 9.37
CA PRO A 132 -3.95 -2.78 10.46
C PRO A 132 -3.27 -3.14 11.78
N LEU A 133 -3.05 -2.15 12.61
CA LEU A 133 -2.57 -2.32 13.98
C LEU A 133 -3.71 -2.15 15.01
N ASP A 134 -4.89 -1.85 14.58
CA ASP A 134 -6.11 -1.75 15.38
C ASP A 134 -7.21 -2.57 14.71
N TYR A 135 -8.20 -3.01 15.50
CA TYR A 135 -9.36 -3.71 14.95
C TYR A 135 -10.13 -2.83 13.97
N ILE A 136 -10.47 -3.40 12.84
CA ILE A 136 -11.21 -2.71 11.77
C ILE A 136 -12.44 -3.53 11.40
N PRO A 137 -13.66 -3.05 11.73
CA PRO A 137 -14.88 -3.69 11.31
C PRO A 137 -15.07 -3.59 9.80
N ARG A 138 -15.82 -4.53 9.21
CA ARG A 138 -16.03 -4.63 7.76
C ARG A 138 -16.52 -3.32 7.11
N ASP A 139 -17.41 -2.59 7.76
CA ASP A 139 -18.00 -1.34 7.25
C ASP A 139 -17.03 -0.15 7.23
N ARG A 140 -15.86 -0.27 7.82
CA ARG A 140 -14.80 0.75 7.87
C ARG A 140 -13.47 0.27 7.29
N SER A 141 -13.50 -0.93 6.73
CA SER A 141 -12.34 -1.53 6.11
C SER A 141 -12.06 -0.90 4.74
N ILE A 142 -10.81 -1.04 4.31
CA ILE A 142 -10.45 -0.81 2.92
C ILE A 142 -11.21 -1.78 2.01
N GLU A 143 -11.68 -1.30 0.88
CA GLU A 143 -12.42 -2.06 -0.12
C GLU A 143 -11.66 -2.13 -1.43
N TYR A 144 -11.86 -3.22 -2.17
CA TYR A 144 -11.20 -3.51 -3.44
C TYR A 144 -12.23 -3.93 -4.49
N ILE A 145 -12.00 -3.56 -5.75
CA ILE A 145 -12.76 -4.13 -6.87
C ILE A 145 -12.00 -5.38 -7.33
N ALA A 146 -12.58 -6.55 -7.06
CA ALA A 146 -11.99 -7.84 -7.43
C ALA A 146 -11.76 -7.92 -8.94
N GLY A 147 -10.55 -8.35 -9.35
CA GLY A 147 -10.17 -8.51 -10.75
C GLY A 147 -9.79 -7.22 -11.47
N SER A 148 -9.91 -6.04 -10.84
CA SER A 148 -9.63 -4.75 -11.50
C SER A 148 -8.17 -4.55 -11.91
N HIS A 149 -7.23 -5.25 -11.28
CA HIS A 149 -5.81 -5.24 -11.67
C HIS A 149 -5.58 -5.80 -13.09
N ALA A 150 -6.47 -6.66 -13.56
CA ALA A 150 -6.40 -7.29 -14.89
C ALA A 150 -7.15 -6.50 -15.98
N TRP A 151 -7.65 -5.30 -15.70
CA TRP A 151 -8.39 -4.51 -16.71
C TRP A 151 -7.50 -3.90 -17.79
N ASP A 152 -6.19 -4.04 -17.71
CA ASP A 152 -5.20 -3.46 -18.61
C ASP A 152 -5.36 -1.93 -18.77
N LYS A 153 -5.68 -1.27 -17.67
CA LYS A 153 -5.90 0.18 -17.59
C LYS A 153 -5.15 0.78 -16.40
N ASN A 154 -4.52 1.91 -16.66
CA ASN A 154 -4.02 2.81 -15.63
C ASN A 154 -4.93 4.02 -15.59
N PHE A 155 -5.51 4.28 -14.42
CA PHE A 155 -6.34 5.46 -14.19
C PHE A 155 -5.50 6.65 -13.75
N LYS A 156 -6.00 7.84 -14.03
CA LYS A 156 -5.39 9.10 -13.67
C LYS A 156 -5.22 9.21 -12.14
N PRO A 157 -3.99 9.43 -11.63
CA PRO A 157 -3.79 9.66 -10.21
C PRO A 157 -4.27 11.06 -9.82
N GLN A 158 -5.06 11.12 -8.74
CA GLN A 158 -5.63 12.36 -8.23
C GLN A 158 -5.25 12.58 -6.76
N ARG A 159 -5.17 13.84 -6.34
CA ARG A 159 -5.01 14.22 -4.94
C ARG A 159 -6.32 14.06 -4.17
N PHE A 160 -6.26 14.13 -2.84
CA PHE A 160 -7.46 14.04 -1.98
C PHE A 160 -8.50 15.12 -2.26
N ASP A 161 -8.09 16.27 -2.81
CA ASP A 161 -8.99 17.36 -3.23
C ASP A 161 -9.59 17.17 -4.63
N GLY A 162 -9.30 16.03 -5.28
CA GLY A 162 -9.76 15.69 -6.62
C GLY A 162 -8.96 16.32 -7.76
N SER A 163 -7.94 17.12 -7.47
CA SER A 163 -7.05 17.68 -8.50
C SER A 163 -6.12 16.62 -9.07
N ASP A 164 -5.76 16.76 -10.35
CA ASP A 164 -4.84 15.85 -11.01
C ASP A 164 -3.44 15.91 -10.36
N LEU A 165 -2.83 14.74 -10.13
CA LEU A 165 -1.46 14.67 -9.60
C LEU A 165 -0.45 15.21 -10.62
N PHE A 166 -0.63 14.87 -11.90
CA PHE A 166 0.22 15.28 -13.02
C PHE A 166 -0.55 16.18 -13.97
N GLU A 167 -0.03 17.39 -14.20
CA GLU A 167 -0.61 18.30 -15.18
C GLU A 167 -0.49 17.71 -16.59
N GLY A 168 -1.59 17.73 -17.34
CA GLY A 168 -1.63 17.22 -18.71
C GLY A 168 -1.76 15.70 -18.85
N ASP A 169 -1.94 14.97 -17.77
CA ASP A 169 -2.25 13.53 -17.82
C ASP A 169 -3.58 13.31 -18.54
N LYS A 170 -3.56 12.47 -19.58
CA LYS A 170 -4.72 12.15 -20.44
C LYS A 170 -5.35 10.79 -20.10
N SER A 171 -4.88 10.11 -19.05
CA SER A 171 -5.43 8.84 -18.61
C SER A 171 -6.90 8.98 -18.21
N GLU A 172 -7.66 7.89 -18.28
CA GLU A 172 -9.05 7.86 -17.82
C GLU A 172 -9.14 8.15 -16.33
N VAL A 173 -10.20 8.83 -15.89
CA VAL A 173 -10.53 9.00 -14.49
C VAL A 173 -11.15 7.71 -13.95
N VAL A 174 -10.87 7.38 -12.69
CA VAL A 174 -11.53 6.25 -12.00
C VAL A 174 -13.05 6.42 -12.06
N PRO A 175 -13.82 5.37 -12.41
CA PRO A 175 -15.27 5.41 -12.37
C PRO A 175 -15.78 5.85 -10.98
N ASN A 176 -16.94 6.50 -10.93
CA ASN A 176 -17.57 6.82 -9.65
C ASN A 176 -18.15 5.55 -9.01
N VAL A 177 -17.25 4.76 -8.38
CA VAL A 177 -17.57 3.46 -7.80
C VAL A 177 -18.70 3.56 -6.77
N ASP A 178 -18.72 4.61 -5.97
CA ASP A 178 -19.70 4.77 -4.88
C ASP A 178 -21.15 4.90 -5.38
N THR A 179 -21.33 5.45 -6.57
CA THR A 179 -22.65 5.53 -7.23
C THR A 179 -23.01 4.33 -8.10
N MET A 180 -22.04 3.42 -8.34
CA MET A 180 -22.15 2.29 -9.26
C MET A 180 -21.76 0.98 -8.59
N ARG A 181 -21.91 0.87 -7.27
CA ARG A 181 -21.40 -0.27 -6.48
C ARG A 181 -21.95 -1.62 -6.92
N ASP A 182 -23.19 -1.66 -7.41
CA ASP A 182 -23.88 -2.84 -7.94
C ASP A 182 -23.27 -3.38 -9.25
N GLN A 183 -22.46 -2.57 -9.93
CA GLN A 183 -21.78 -2.96 -11.18
C GLN A 183 -20.40 -3.59 -10.93
N PHE A 184 -19.92 -3.59 -9.68
CA PHE A 184 -18.58 -4.07 -9.33
C PHE A 184 -18.64 -5.19 -8.29
N ASN A 185 -17.75 -6.16 -8.40
CA ASN A 185 -17.52 -7.13 -7.33
C ASN A 185 -16.60 -6.50 -6.25
N ILE A 186 -17.20 -5.85 -5.26
CA ILE A 186 -16.46 -5.17 -4.19
C ILE A 186 -16.23 -6.15 -3.04
N ILE A 187 -14.97 -6.38 -2.74
CA ILE A 187 -14.51 -7.22 -1.64
C ILE A 187 -13.84 -6.40 -0.54
N GLY A 188 -13.83 -6.93 0.67
CA GLY A 188 -13.20 -6.34 1.84
C GLY A 188 -13.50 -7.22 3.05
N TRP A 189 -12.78 -7.00 4.15
CA TRP A 189 -12.81 -7.89 5.30
C TRP A 189 -12.84 -7.13 6.62
N GLU A 190 -13.46 -7.73 7.62
CA GLU A 190 -13.21 -7.41 9.01
C GLU A 190 -11.81 -7.89 9.37
N MET A 191 -11.01 -7.08 10.08
CA MET A 191 -9.61 -7.40 10.36
C MET A 191 -9.25 -7.17 11.82
N GLU A 192 -8.49 -8.12 12.35
CA GLU A 192 -7.83 -8.01 13.65
C GLU A 192 -6.44 -7.37 13.50
N PRO A 193 -5.87 -6.81 14.59
CA PRO A 193 -4.51 -6.29 14.56
C PRO A 193 -3.49 -7.34 14.10
N GLY A 194 -2.72 -7.00 13.07
CA GLY A 194 -1.71 -7.91 12.49
C GLY A 194 -2.21 -8.86 11.41
N ASP A 195 -3.50 -8.82 11.08
CA ASP A 195 -3.96 -9.29 9.77
C ASP A 195 -3.31 -8.46 8.66
N ALA A 196 -3.38 -8.92 7.42
CA ALA A 196 -2.96 -8.12 6.28
C ALA A 196 -3.86 -8.38 5.08
N VAL A 197 -4.13 -7.35 4.29
CA VAL A 197 -4.57 -7.54 2.91
C VAL A 197 -3.37 -7.35 2.01
N ALA A 198 -3.03 -8.37 1.22
CA ALA A 198 -2.09 -8.26 0.13
C ALA A 198 -2.84 -7.92 -1.14
N PHE A 199 -2.42 -6.87 -1.88
CA PHE A 199 -3.09 -6.46 -3.12
C PHE A 199 -2.10 -5.97 -4.17
N HIS A 200 -2.46 -6.17 -5.44
CA HIS A 200 -1.68 -5.75 -6.59
C HIS A 200 -1.75 -4.22 -6.76
N PHE A 201 -0.66 -3.56 -7.21
CA PHE A 201 -0.62 -2.09 -7.35
C PHE A 201 -1.69 -1.53 -8.29
N ARG A 202 -2.19 -2.31 -9.24
CA ARG A 202 -3.28 -1.92 -10.13
C ARG A 202 -4.67 -2.27 -9.63
N THR A 203 -4.82 -2.93 -8.48
CA THR A 203 -6.15 -3.19 -7.92
C THR A 203 -6.77 -1.87 -7.48
N LEU A 204 -7.94 -1.54 -8.03
CA LEU A 204 -8.73 -0.39 -7.58
C LEU A 204 -9.19 -0.60 -6.14
N HIS A 205 -8.88 0.37 -5.29
CA HIS A 205 -9.23 0.31 -3.89
C HIS A 205 -9.53 1.70 -3.33
N GLY A 206 -10.26 1.70 -2.23
CA GLY A 206 -10.62 2.91 -1.51
C GLY A 206 -10.90 2.59 -0.05
N ALA A 207 -10.90 3.60 0.82
CA ALA A 207 -11.15 3.40 2.24
C ALA A 207 -12.04 4.50 2.80
N PRO A 208 -13.08 4.16 3.59
CA PRO A 208 -13.95 5.14 4.21
C PRO A 208 -13.21 5.97 5.26
N ALA A 209 -13.85 7.04 5.68
CA ALA A 209 -13.45 7.83 6.82
C ALA A 209 -13.34 7.00 8.11
N ASN A 210 -12.62 7.50 9.11
CA ASN A 210 -12.62 6.89 10.44
C ASN A 210 -13.67 7.56 11.35
N SER A 211 -14.91 7.20 11.17
CA SER A 211 -16.03 7.68 12.00
C SER A 211 -16.09 7.05 13.41
N SER A 212 -15.13 6.20 13.76
CA SER A 212 -15.09 5.52 15.06
C SER A 212 -14.58 6.41 16.19
N LYS A 213 -14.71 5.92 17.43
CA LYS A 213 -14.13 6.54 18.64
C LYS A 213 -12.69 6.10 18.92
N SER A 214 -12.13 5.26 18.06
CA SER A 214 -10.77 4.76 18.21
C SER A 214 -9.90 5.19 17.03
N ARG A 215 -8.61 5.33 17.28
CA ARG A 215 -7.59 5.57 16.26
C ARG A 215 -7.52 4.37 15.30
N ARG A 216 -7.25 4.63 14.02
CA ARG A 216 -6.97 3.61 13.01
C ARG A 216 -5.55 3.78 12.51
N ARG A 217 -4.65 2.92 12.98
CA ARG A 217 -3.24 2.86 12.57
C ARG A 217 -3.04 1.74 11.58
N VAL A 218 -2.34 2.04 10.49
CA VAL A 218 -2.02 1.10 9.45
C VAL A 218 -0.60 1.32 8.97
N ILE A 219 0.12 0.24 8.71
CA ILE A 219 1.36 0.23 7.96
C ILE A 219 1.10 -0.44 6.62
N SER A 220 1.37 0.26 5.54
CA SER A 220 1.25 -0.30 4.20
C SER A 220 2.63 -0.38 3.56
N ILE A 221 3.07 -1.59 3.19
CA ILE A 221 4.43 -1.86 2.69
C ILE A 221 4.35 -2.42 1.28
N ARG A 222 5.12 -1.84 0.36
CA ARG A 222 5.12 -2.12 -1.07
C ARG A 222 6.35 -2.93 -1.45
N TRP A 223 6.12 -3.98 -2.23
CA TRP A 223 7.15 -4.89 -2.73
C TRP A 223 7.05 -5.00 -4.24
N VAL A 224 8.21 -5.19 -4.86
CA VAL A 224 8.33 -5.41 -6.29
C VAL A 224 9.23 -6.63 -6.56
N GLY A 225 8.97 -7.30 -7.69
CA GLY A 225 9.67 -8.49 -8.12
C GLY A 225 10.71 -8.26 -9.21
N ASP A 226 10.99 -9.32 -9.97
CA ASP A 226 12.06 -9.34 -10.96
C ASP A 226 11.79 -8.47 -12.19
N ASP A 227 10.51 -8.25 -12.54
CA ASP A 227 10.10 -7.50 -13.75
C ASP A 227 9.93 -6.01 -13.52
N ALA A 228 10.08 -5.56 -12.26
CA ALA A 228 9.85 -4.17 -11.91
C ALA A 228 10.96 -3.27 -12.44
N THR A 229 10.55 -2.23 -13.17
CA THR A 229 11.44 -1.22 -13.74
C THR A 229 11.01 0.20 -13.37
N PHE A 230 11.96 1.11 -13.40
CA PHE A 230 11.73 2.53 -13.20
C PHE A 230 10.90 3.10 -14.36
N VAL A 231 9.96 3.98 -14.05
CA VAL A 231 9.20 4.76 -15.03
C VAL A 231 9.20 6.24 -14.67
N LYS A 232 9.64 7.07 -15.59
CA LYS A 232 9.64 8.52 -15.43
C LYS A 232 8.22 9.06 -15.57
N ARG A 233 7.73 9.74 -14.54
CA ARG A 233 6.40 10.35 -14.55
C ARG A 233 6.45 11.82 -15.01
N LEU A 234 5.27 12.37 -15.35
CA LEU A 234 5.13 13.77 -15.80
C LEU A 234 5.44 14.80 -14.71
N GLY A 235 5.53 14.37 -13.45
CA GLY A 235 5.81 15.21 -12.30
C GLY A 235 6.20 14.41 -11.06
N PRO A 236 6.26 15.05 -9.88
CA PRO A 236 6.62 14.39 -8.62
C PRO A 236 5.66 13.27 -8.28
N THR A 237 6.22 12.09 -7.97
CA THR A 237 5.47 10.91 -7.54
C THR A 237 5.04 11.00 -6.07
N SER A 238 4.19 10.09 -5.63
CA SER A 238 3.81 9.94 -4.23
C SER A 238 4.07 8.50 -3.77
N PRO A 239 5.14 8.25 -2.98
CA PRO A 239 6.11 9.23 -2.45
C PRO A 239 7.08 9.78 -3.51
N SER A 240 7.70 10.91 -3.17
CA SER A 240 8.74 11.52 -3.99
C SER A 240 10.12 10.92 -3.67
N PHE A 241 10.91 10.73 -4.73
CA PHE A 241 12.31 10.25 -4.66
C PHE A 241 13.21 11.16 -5.53
N PRO A 242 13.44 12.40 -5.09
CA PRO A 242 14.17 13.39 -5.91
C PRO A 242 15.64 13.06 -6.15
N GLU A 243 16.21 12.17 -5.30
CA GLU A 243 17.61 11.74 -5.35
C GLU A 243 17.90 10.64 -6.38
N LEU A 244 16.86 9.98 -6.92
CA LEU A 244 17.04 8.86 -7.85
C LEU A 244 17.46 9.36 -9.25
N THR A 245 18.41 8.62 -9.84
CA THR A 245 19.00 8.90 -11.15
C THR A 245 18.78 7.80 -12.18
N PHE A 246 17.79 6.90 -11.94
CA PHE A 246 17.47 5.83 -12.88
C PHE A 246 16.94 6.39 -14.21
N GLU A 247 17.27 5.68 -15.28
CA GLU A 247 16.68 5.92 -16.60
C GLU A 247 15.37 5.12 -16.78
N ASP A 248 14.51 5.59 -17.66
CA ASP A 248 13.23 4.94 -17.96
C ASP A 248 13.43 3.49 -18.46
N GLY A 249 12.75 2.53 -17.84
CA GLY A 249 12.91 1.09 -18.11
C GLY A 249 14.06 0.41 -17.37
N GLU A 250 14.86 1.13 -16.59
CA GLU A 250 15.96 0.55 -15.83
C GLU A 250 15.43 -0.27 -14.64
N PRO A 251 15.96 -1.49 -14.38
CA PRO A 251 15.60 -2.29 -13.21
C PRO A 251 15.99 -1.58 -11.92
N PHE A 252 15.15 -1.68 -10.90
CA PHE A 252 15.50 -1.16 -9.57
C PHE A 252 16.74 -1.85 -9.00
N ALA A 253 17.64 -1.06 -8.41
CA ALA A 253 18.88 -1.54 -7.80
C ALA A 253 19.29 -0.63 -6.63
N GLY A 254 20.36 -1.02 -5.93
CA GLY A 254 20.99 -0.21 -4.88
C GLY A 254 20.34 -0.33 -3.51
N GLU A 255 20.78 0.57 -2.62
CA GLU A 255 20.41 0.54 -1.20
C GLU A 255 19.01 1.10 -0.94
N ASP A 256 18.49 1.94 -1.84
CA ASP A 256 17.15 2.51 -1.72
C ASP A 256 16.05 1.45 -1.87
N PHE A 257 16.32 0.42 -2.69
CA PHE A 257 15.39 -0.66 -2.98
C PHE A 257 16.04 -2.03 -2.73
N PRO A 258 16.40 -2.39 -1.50
CA PRO A 258 17.14 -3.61 -1.22
C PRO A 258 16.29 -4.87 -1.46
N ILE A 259 16.93 -5.92 -1.98
CA ILE A 259 16.33 -7.26 -2.00
C ILE A 259 16.35 -7.81 -0.57
N LEU A 260 15.20 -8.19 -0.05
CA LEU A 260 15.07 -8.79 1.29
C LEU A 260 14.71 -10.28 1.26
N PHE A 261 14.39 -10.80 0.08
CA PHE A 261 14.17 -12.24 -0.13
C PHE A 261 14.62 -12.65 -1.52
N VAL A 262 15.26 -13.81 -1.62
CA VAL A 262 15.60 -14.51 -2.88
C VAL A 262 15.20 -15.97 -2.74
N LYS A 263 14.41 -16.49 -3.69
CA LYS A 263 14.13 -17.92 -3.76
C LYS A 263 15.44 -18.67 -4.00
N ASN A 264 15.78 -19.59 -3.11
CA ASN A 264 16.91 -20.51 -3.36
C ASN A 264 16.60 -21.28 -4.64
N LYS A 265 17.52 -21.26 -5.60
CA LYS A 265 17.46 -22.23 -6.70
C LYS A 265 17.54 -23.60 -6.06
N ILE A 266 16.51 -24.41 -6.21
CA ILE A 266 16.61 -25.85 -5.95
C ILE A 266 17.57 -26.35 -7.02
N GLU A 267 18.80 -26.73 -6.63
CA GLU A 267 19.77 -27.39 -7.50
C GLU A 267 19.27 -28.77 -7.94
#